data_a2eeea6fddb54a8de5571f87af2e5cdc
#
_entry.id   a2eeea6fddb54a8de5571f87af2e5cdc
#
_cell.length_a   1.000
_cell.length_b   1.000
_cell.length_c   1.000
_cell.angle_alpha   90.00
_cell.angle_beta   90.00
_cell.angle_gamma   90.00
#
_symmetry.space_group_name_H-M   'P 1'
#
loop_
_entity.id
_entity.type
_entity.pdbx_description
1 polymer ?
#
loop_
_entity_poly.entity_id
_entity_poly.type
_entity_poly.pdbx_seq_one_letter_code
_entity_poly.pdbx_strand_id
1 'polypeptide(L)'
;MCIRDRNIPVLVDGCQGAPHLKLDMQDLDCDFYAISCHKMYGPTGLGVLYAKKKWLEELPPYQGGGGMIGEVKKEGITFGDLPNKYEAGTMATAQVIAFGESINFINKLGIEKIEEHERKLTKYGEEILRKNNSVKLIGSPKNKGSVLSFTLDGVHPHDIATILLSLIHI
;
A
#
# COMPACT_ATOMS: atom_id res chain seq x y z
N MET A 1 17.04 -17.00 4.59
CA MET A 1 16.32 -17.83 3.60
C MET A 1 15.64 -16.88 2.64
N CYS A 2 16.10 -16.83 1.39
CA CYS A 2 15.54 -15.93 0.38
C CYS A 2 14.40 -16.64 -0.36
N ILE A 3 13.26 -15.99 -0.51
CA ILE A 3 12.10 -16.55 -1.22
C ILE A 3 12.38 -16.58 -2.73
N ARG A 4 13.10 -15.56 -3.22
CA ARG A 4 13.43 -15.43 -4.66
C ARG A 4 14.30 -16.57 -5.20
N ASP A 5 15.17 -17.18 -4.36
CA ASP A 5 16.05 -18.30 -4.74
C ASP A 5 15.27 -19.57 -5.13
N ARG A 6 13.96 -19.61 -4.87
CA ARG A 6 13.09 -20.76 -5.06
C ARG A 6 12.06 -20.59 -6.17
N ASN A 7 12.17 -19.54 -6.97
CA ASN A 7 11.20 -19.18 -8.01
C ASN A 7 9.75 -19.08 -7.51
N ILE A 8 9.58 -18.67 -6.25
CA ILE A 8 8.25 -18.45 -5.66
C ILE A 8 7.83 -17.01 -5.95
N PRO A 9 6.64 -16.77 -6.53
CA PRO A 9 6.14 -15.42 -6.76
C PRO A 9 6.02 -14.63 -5.45
N VAL A 10 6.42 -13.36 -5.51
CA VAL A 10 6.38 -12.45 -4.36
C VAL A 10 5.33 -11.39 -4.58
N LEU A 11 4.32 -11.36 -3.69
CA LEU A 11 3.36 -10.28 -3.59
C LEU A 11 3.74 -9.38 -2.41
N VAL A 12 3.85 -8.09 -2.66
CA VAL A 12 4.08 -7.07 -1.64
C VAL A 12 2.78 -6.33 -1.38
N ASP A 13 2.31 -6.34 -0.14
CA ASP A 13 1.29 -5.39 0.30
C ASP A 13 1.98 -4.04 0.54
N GLY A 14 1.88 -3.17 -0.45
CA GLY A 14 2.47 -1.85 -0.45
C GLY A 14 1.54 -0.74 0.02
N CYS A 15 0.38 -1.07 0.59
CA CYS A 15 -0.62 -0.07 0.98
C CYS A 15 -0.09 0.99 1.96
N GLN A 16 0.87 0.63 2.80
CA GLN A 16 1.56 1.59 3.69
C GLN A 16 2.91 2.06 3.13
N GLY A 17 3.50 1.35 2.17
CA GLY A 17 4.77 1.78 1.57
C GLY A 17 4.58 2.85 0.50
N ALA A 18 3.58 2.70 -0.35
CA ALA A 18 3.35 3.56 -1.50
C ALA A 18 3.17 5.06 -1.18
N PRO A 19 2.47 5.48 -0.11
CA PRO A 19 2.31 6.88 0.22
C PRO A 19 3.58 7.55 0.79
N HIS A 20 4.56 6.76 1.25
CA HIS A 20 5.67 7.24 2.06
C HIS A 20 7.05 7.08 1.42
N LEU A 21 7.17 6.20 0.43
CA LEU A 21 8.44 5.82 -0.17
C LEU A 21 8.42 5.99 -1.68
N LYS A 22 9.56 6.37 -2.24
CA LYS A 22 9.75 6.29 -3.68
C LYS A 22 9.75 4.84 -4.12
N LEU A 23 8.85 4.50 -5.01
CA LEU A 23 8.70 3.16 -5.54
C LEU A 23 9.29 3.05 -6.93
N ASP A 24 10.10 2.02 -7.14
CA ASP A 24 10.53 1.56 -8.45
C ASP A 24 10.26 0.06 -8.54
N MET A 25 9.33 -0.33 -9.41
CA MET A 25 8.92 -1.72 -9.55
C MET A 25 10.01 -2.59 -10.18
N GLN A 26 10.92 -2.00 -10.94
CA GLN A 26 12.06 -2.73 -11.53
C GLN A 26 13.12 -3.00 -10.48
N ASP A 27 13.41 -2.04 -9.61
CA ASP A 27 14.36 -2.19 -8.51
C ASP A 27 13.82 -3.15 -7.44
N LEU A 28 12.55 -3.02 -7.08
CA LEU A 28 11.89 -3.94 -6.14
C LEU A 28 11.84 -5.37 -6.66
N ASP A 29 11.72 -5.55 -7.97
CA ASP A 29 11.63 -6.84 -8.65
C ASP A 29 10.60 -7.80 -8.05
N CYS A 30 9.52 -7.28 -7.45
CA CYS A 30 8.41 -8.09 -6.96
C CYS A 30 7.50 -8.52 -8.12
N ASP A 31 6.81 -9.63 -7.95
CA ASP A 31 5.89 -10.15 -8.98
C ASP A 31 4.55 -9.43 -8.96
N PHE A 32 4.10 -9.04 -7.76
CA PHE A 32 2.87 -8.28 -7.52
C PHE A 32 3.10 -7.21 -6.46
N TYR A 33 2.42 -6.06 -6.60
CA TYR A 33 2.44 -4.98 -5.61
C TYR A 33 1.06 -4.36 -5.49
N ALA A 34 0.49 -4.38 -4.29
CA ALA A 34 -0.84 -3.84 -4.03
C ALA A 34 -0.78 -2.43 -3.41
N ILE A 35 -1.63 -1.54 -3.90
CA ILE A 35 -1.74 -0.14 -3.45
C ILE A 35 -3.19 0.15 -3.08
N SER A 36 -3.39 0.88 -1.98
CA SER A 36 -4.67 1.40 -1.55
C SER A 36 -4.73 2.91 -1.77
N CYS A 37 -5.59 3.36 -2.69
CA CYS A 37 -5.57 4.75 -3.15
C CYS A 37 -5.91 5.76 -2.05
N HIS A 38 -6.83 5.42 -1.12
CA HIS A 38 -7.18 6.32 -0.01
C HIS A 38 -6.03 6.60 0.96
N LYS A 39 -4.98 5.77 0.98
CA LYS A 39 -3.76 6.02 1.76
C LYS A 39 -2.76 6.92 1.03
N MET A 40 -2.97 7.13 -0.28
CA MET A 40 -2.17 8.01 -1.13
C MET A 40 -2.90 9.31 -1.46
N TYR A 41 -3.59 9.90 -0.49
CA TYR A 41 -4.38 11.14 -0.65
C TYR A 41 -5.53 11.02 -1.66
N GLY A 42 -5.84 9.80 -2.10
CA GLY A 42 -6.86 9.48 -3.09
C GLY A 42 -8.20 9.12 -2.48
N PRO A 43 -9.20 8.84 -3.33
CA PRO A 43 -10.53 8.46 -2.89
C PRO A 43 -10.57 7.04 -2.30
N THR A 44 -11.59 6.77 -1.50
CA THR A 44 -11.95 5.43 -1.06
C THR A 44 -12.55 4.61 -2.20
N GLY A 45 -12.56 3.27 -2.05
CA GLY A 45 -13.19 2.36 -3.01
C GLY A 45 -12.34 2.05 -4.25
N LEU A 46 -11.08 2.47 -4.28
CA LEU A 46 -10.14 2.19 -5.35
C LEU A 46 -8.84 1.60 -4.78
N GLY A 47 -8.30 0.61 -5.49
CA GLY A 47 -6.97 0.06 -5.29
C GLY A 47 -6.31 -0.21 -6.63
N VAL A 48 -4.99 -0.36 -6.62
CA VAL A 48 -4.19 -0.69 -7.79
C VAL A 48 -3.36 -1.93 -7.49
N LEU A 49 -3.34 -2.87 -8.42
CA LEU A 49 -2.44 -4.02 -8.39
C LEU A 49 -1.47 -3.90 -9.57
N TYR A 50 -0.18 -3.72 -9.25
CA TYR A 50 0.88 -3.98 -10.21
C TYR A 50 1.16 -5.47 -10.28
N ALA A 51 1.38 -6.00 -11.49
CA ALA A 51 1.86 -7.34 -11.69
C ALA A 51 2.82 -7.40 -12.89
N LYS A 52 3.83 -8.26 -12.81
CA LYS A 52 4.68 -8.55 -13.97
C LYS A 52 3.84 -9.15 -15.10
N LYS A 53 4.08 -8.70 -16.34
CA LYS A 53 3.31 -9.09 -17.52
C LYS A 53 3.15 -10.61 -17.66
N LYS A 54 4.21 -11.38 -17.40
CA LYS A 54 4.17 -12.86 -17.46
C LYS A 54 3.03 -13.47 -16.65
N TRP A 55 2.80 -12.92 -15.42
CA TRP A 55 1.73 -13.41 -14.56
C TRP A 55 0.34 -12.99 -15.04
N LEU A 56 0.23 -11.80 -15.60
CA LEU A 56 -1.03 -11.34 -16.20
C LEU A 56 -1.41 -12.15 -17.44
N GLU A 57 -0.44 -12.65 -18.19
CA GLU A 57 -0.68 -13.54 -19.33
C GLU A 57 -1.10 -14.94 -18.89
N GLU A 58 -0.44 -15.50 -17.89
CA GLU A 58 -0.64 -16.88 -17.44
C GLU A 58 -1.88 -17.08 -16.57
N LEU A 59 -2.13 -16.16 -15.61
CA LEU A 59 -3.19 -16.33 -14.63
C LEU A 59 -4.57 -16.09 -15.24
N PRO A 60 -5.59 -16.85 -14.82
CA PRO A 60 -6.97 -16.56 -15.19
C PRO A 60 -7.46 -15.28 -14.49
N PRO A 61 -8.47 -14.59 -15.04
CA PRO A 61 -9.11 -13.48 -14.34
C PRO A 61 -9.79 -13.99 -13.07
N TYR A 62 -9.78 -13.15 -12.02
CA TYR A 62 -10.38 -13.46 -10.71
C TYR A 62 -11.91 -13.51 -10.78
N GLN A 63 -12.52 -12.64 -11.58
CA GLN A 63 -13.97 -12.53 -11.73
C GLN A 63 -14.33 -12.19 -13.18
N GLY A 64 -15.57 -12.47 -13.57
CA GLY A 64 -16.11 -12.12 -14.89
C GLY A 64 -17.03 -10.91 -14.84
N GLY A 65 -17.08 -10.16 -15.94
CA GLY A 65 -17.97 -9.00 -16.05
C GLY A 65 -17.89 -8.35 -17.44
N GLY A 66 -18.66 -7.28 -17.63
CA GLY A 66 -18.61 -6.51 -18.88
C GLY A 66 -17.24 -5.86 -19.10
N GLY A 67 -16.89 -5.65 -20.36
CA GLY A 67 -15.67 -4.94 -20.76
C GLY A 67 -14.39 -5.76 -20.81
N MET A 68 -14.36 -6.93 -20.16
CA MET A 68 -13.17 -7.79 -20.09
C MET A 68 -13.21 -9.01 -21.02
N ILE A 69 -14.34 -9.27 -21.66
CA ILE A 69 -14.59 -10.45 -22.49
C ILE A 69 -14.26 -10.11 -23.94
N GLY A 70 -13.51 -11.00 -24.61
CA GLY A 70 -13.27 -10.93 -26.05
C GLY A 70 -14.44 -11.58 -26.81
N GLU A 71 -14.51 -12.89 -26.85
CA GLU A 71 -15.55 -13.66 -27.51
C GLU A 71 -16.18 -14.71 -26.58
N VAL A 72 -17.49 -14.93 -26.73
CA VAL A 72 -18.21 -16.02 -26.08
C VAL A 72 -18.59 -17.05 -27.15
N LYS A 73 -18.08 -18.25 -27.04
CA LYS A 73 -18.38 -19.40 -27.93
C LYS A 73 -18.96 -20.54 -27.11
N LYS A 74 -19.54 -21.51 -27.77
CA LYS A 74 -20.03 -22.75 -27.09
C LYS A 74 -18.89 -23.53 -26.42
N GLU A 75 -17.71 -23.46 -27.01
CA GLU A 75 -16.48 -24.14 -26.58
C GLU A 75 -15.76 -23.43 -25.43
N GLY A 76 -16.10 -22.15 -25.15
CA GLY A 76 -15.47 -21.38 -24.10
C GLY A 76 -15.51 -19.85 -24.31
N ILE A 77 -14.83 -19.17 -23.45
CA ILE A 77 -14.75 -17.71 -23.43
C ILE A 77 -13.29 -17.29 -23.65
N THR A 78 -13.07 -16.29 -24.50
CA THR A 78 -11.81 -15.57 -24.59
C THR A 78 -11.91 -14.24 -23.87
N PHE A 79 -10.81 -13.77 -23.34
CA PHE A 79 -10.73 -12.49 -22.63
C PHE A 79 -10.09 -11.43 -23.50
N GLY A 80 -10.37 -10.17 -23.20
CA GLY A 80 -9.74 -9.03 -23.84
C GLY A 80 -8.25 -8.91 -23.52
N ASP A 81 -7.60 -7.96 -24.17
CA ASP A 81 -6.19 -7.66 -23.95
C ASP A 81 -5.91 -7.14 -22.53
N LEU A 82 -4.66 -7.23 -22.12
CA LEU A 82 -4.21 -6.61 -20.87
C LEU A 82 -4.24 -5.07 -20.97
N PRO A 83 -4.65 -4.36 -19.93
CA PRO A 83 -5.05 -4.84 -18.61
C PRO A 83 -6.53 -5.25 -18.51
N ASN A 84 -7.35 -5.03 -19.52
CA ASN A 84 -8.81 -5.20 -19.52
C ASN A 84 -9.27 -6.61 -19.09
N LYS A 85 -8.46 -7.63 -19.36
CA LYS A 85 -8.68 -9.01 -18.89
C LYS A 85 -8.97 -9.10 -17.38
N TYR A 86 -8.49 -8.13 -16.59
CA TYR A 86 -8.64 -8.10 -15.13
C TYR A 86 -9.59 -7.00 -14.62
N GLU A 87 -10.16 -6.20 -15.53
CA GLU A 87 -11.03 -5.06 -15.22
C GLU A 87 -12.50 -5.43 -15.48
N ALA A 88 -13.10 -6.19 -14.58
CA ALA A 88 -14.44 -6.72 -14.73
C ALA A 88 -15.53 -5.68 -14.36
N GLY A 89 -16.37 -5.34 -15.32
CA GLY A 89 -17.49 -4.42 -15.14
C GLY A 89 -17.13 -2.95 -15.33
N THR A 90 -18.06 -2.07 -15.06
CA THR A 90 -17.85 -0.61 -15.17
C THR A 90 -16.85 -0.17 -14.12
N MET A 91 -15.75 0.43 -14.56
CA MET A 91 -14.72 0.96 -13.68
C MET A 91 -15.28 2.10 -12.80
N ALA A 92 -14.69 2.26 -11.62
CA ALA A 92 -14.94 3.39 -10.71
C ALA A 92 -14.31 4.69 -11.28
N THR A 93 -14.84 5.19 -12.40
CA THR A 93 -14.25 6.24 -13.24
C THR A 93 -13.94 7.52 -12.47
N ALA A 94 -14.88 7.95 -11.61
CA ALA A 94 -14.69 9.14 -10.79
C ALA A 94 -13.50 9.00 -9.82
N GLN A 95 -13.36 7.82 -9.21
CA GLN A 95 -12.27 7.52 -8.28
C GLN A 95 -10.92 7.40 -9.02
N VAL A 96 -10.91 6.82 -10.21
CA VAL A 96 -9.70 6.72 -11.04
C VAL A 96 -9.19 8.11 -11.42
N ILE A 97 -10.09 8.99 -11.89
CA ILE A 97 -9.73 10.38 -12.24
C ILE A 97 -9.22 11.13 -11.01
N ALA A 98 -9.92 11.03 -9.88
CA ALA A 98 -9.52 11.67 -8.63
C ALA A 98 -8.16 11.15 -8.12
N PHE A 99 -7.88 9.85 -8.30
CA PHE A 99 -6.56 9.31 -7.93
C PHE A 99 -5.43 9.84 -8.82
N GLY A 100 -5.71 10.11 -10.09
CA GLY A 100 -4.77 10.80 -10.98
C GLY A 100 -4.34 12.17 -10.41
N GLU A 101 -5.28 12.95 -9.88
CA GLU A 101 -4.97 14.22 -9.22
C GLU A 101 -4.19 14.05 -7.91
N SER A 102 -4.44 12.96 -7.17
CA SER A 102 -3.65 12.64 -5.98
C SER A 102 -2.18 12.35 -6.32
N ILE A 103 -1.94 11.63 -7.42
CA ILE A 103 -0.59 11.39 -7.93
C ILE A 103 0.09 12.70 -8.35
N ASN A 104 -0.65 13.59 -9.04
CA ASN A 104 -0.16 14.92 -9.40
C ASN A 104 0.23 15.74 -8.16
N PHE A 105 -0.58 15.66 -7.10
CA PHE A 105 -0.29 16.32 -5.82
C PHE A 105 1.00 15.79 -5.17
N ILE A 106 1.17 14.46 -5.10
CA ILE A 106 2.39 13.83 -4.55
C ILE A 106 3.61 14.25 -5.37
N ASN A 107 3.51 14.20 -6.71
CA ASN A 107 4.61 14.60 -7.60
C ASN A 107 4.98 16.08 -7.42
N LYS A 108 4.01 16.96 -7.22
CA LYS A 108 4.23 18.38 -6.95
C LYS A 108 4.94 18.64 -5.62
N LEU A 109 4.61 17.89 -4.58
CA LEU A 109 5.28 17.95 -3.28
C LEU A 109 6.70 17.37 -3.35
N GLY A 110 6.84 16.25 -4.06
CA GLY A 110 8.02 15.40 -4.09
C GLY A 110 8.00 14.36 -2.99
N ILE A 111 7.99 13.10 -3.37
CA ILE A 111 7.91 11.96 -2.43
C ILE A 111 9.11 11.95 -1.46
N GLU A 112 10.28 12.36 -1.91
CA GLU A 112 11.49 12.43 -1.09
C GLU A 112 11.36 13.47 0.04
N LYS A 113 10.60 14.56 -0.19
CA LYS A 113 10.33 15.56 0.85
C LYS A 113 9.33 15.05 1.88
N ILE A 114 8.34 14.26 1.45
CA ILE A 114 7.39 13.59 2.34
C ILE A 114 8.16 12.64 3.25
N GLU A 115 8.97 11.75 2.67
CA GLU A 115 9.80 10.80 3.42
C GLU A 115 10.75 11.50 4.42
N GLU A 116 11.41 12.57 4.01
CA GLU A 116 12.30 13.34 4.89
C GLU A 116 11.54 13.96 6.06
N HIS A 117 10.37 14.54 5.80
CA HIS A 117 9.54 15.15 6.84
C HIS A 117 9.08 14.11 7.86
N GLU A 118 8.55 12.99 7.40
CA GLU A 118 8.09 11.89 8.24
C GLU A 118 9.23 11.28 9.06
N ARG A 119 10.41 11.12 8.48
CA ARG A 119 11.59 10.65 9.20
C ARG A 119 11.98 11.59 10.33
N LYS A 120 11.90 12.91 10.13
CA LYS A 120 12.15 13.90 11.18
C LYS A 120 11.13 13.78 12.32
N LEU A 121 9.84 13.63 11.99
CA LEU A 121 8.77 13.45 12.97
C LEU A 121 8.91 12.13 13.73
N THR A 122 9.22 11.05 13.04
CA THR A 122 9.43 9.73 13.67
C THR A 122 10.59 9.76 14.66
N LYS A 123 11.71 10.36 14.26
CA LYS A 123 12.86 10.52 15.15
C LYS A 123 12.53 11.37 16.38
N TYR A 124 11.85 12.48 16.18
CA TYR A 124 11.40 13.34 17.27
C TYR A 124 10.47 12.58 18.23
N GLY A 125 9.50 11.85 17.69
CA GLY A 125 8.59 11.02 18.50
C GLY A 125 9.33 9.95 19.30
N GLU A 126 10.31 9.26 18.70
CA GLU A 126 11.16 8.30 19.42
C GLU A 126 11.93 8.96 20.57
N GLU A 127 12.53 10.12 20.34
CA GLU A 127 13.29 10.84 21.36
C GLU A 127 12.40 11.25 22.55
N ILE A 128 11.16 11.65 22.28
CA ILE A 128 10.19 11.99 23.34
C ILE A 128 9.76 10.74 24.12
N LEU A 129 9.40 9.66 23.43
CA LEU A 129 8.96 8.43 24.07
C LEU A 129 10.06 7.82 24.94
N ARG A 130 11.32 7.87 24.49
CA ARG A 130 12.49 7.38 25.28
C ARG A 130 12.77 8.16 26.56
N LYS A 131 12.24 9.38 26.72
CA LYS A 131 12.38 10.14 27.98
C LYS A 131 11.53 9.56 29.12
N ASN A 132 10.55 8.75 28.81
CA ASN A 132 9.72 8.08 29.82
C ASN A 132 10.23 6.65 30.03
N ASN A 133 10.77 6.38 31.21
CA ASN A 133 11.35 5.09 31.56
C ASN A 133 10.35 3.93 31.57
N SER A 134 9.05 4.22 31.71
CA SER A 134 7.98 3.23 31.63
C SER A 134 7.59 2.86 30.20
N VAL A 135 8.11 3.56 29.19
CA VAL A 135 7.85 3.28 27.79
C VAL A 135 8.91 2.37 27.20
N LYS A 136 8.47 1.29 26.58
CA LYS A 136 9.33 0.39 25.82
C LYS A 136 8.96 0.44 24.34
N LEU A 137 9.87 0.97 23.52
CA LEU A 137 9.71 0.94 22.06
C LEU A 137 9.86 -0.48 21.53
N ILE A 138 9.00 -0.87 20.60
CA ILE A 138 9.00 -2.18 19.96
C ILE A 138 9.57 -2.05 18.54
N GLY A 139 10.60 -2.86 18.28
CA GLY A 139 11.32 -2.84 17.01
C GLY A 139 12.32 -1.68 16.90
N SER A 140 13.48 -2.00 16.34
CA SER A 140 14.56 -1.04 16.09
C SER A 140 15.23 -1.34 14.73
N PRO A 141 14.48 -1.37 13.62
CA PRO A 141 15.07 -1.62 12.31
C PRO A 141 15.97 -0.45 11.91
N LYS A 142 16.99 -0.73 11.09
CA LYS A 142 17.90 0.29 10.54
C LYS A 142 17.15 1.33 9.71
N ASN A 143 16.21 0.86 8.89
CA ASN A 143 15.31 1.70 8.11
C ASN A 143 13.91 1.51 8.68
N LYS A 144 13.30 2.60 9.13
CA LYS A 144 11.99 2.59 9.79
C LYS A 144 11.04 3.49 9.02
N GLY A 145 9.83 3.00 8.80
CA GLY A 145 8.71 3.83 8.35
C GLY A 145 8.18 4.73 9.47
N SER A 146 7.21 5.56 9.16
CA SER A 146 6.60 6.55 10.06
C SER A 146 5.66 5.93 11.11
N VAL A 147 6.06 4.81 11.71
CA VAL A 147 5.29 4.09 12.74
C VAL A 147 6.13 3.93 14.00
N LEU A 148 5.54 4.29 15.14
CA LEU A 148 6.11 4.10 16.46
C LEU A 148 5.23 3.12 17.26
N SER A 149 5.74 1.91 17.46
CA SER A 149 5.10 0.91 18.31
C SER A 149 5.74 0.89 19.68
N PHE A 150 4.93 0.90 20.72
CA PHE A 150 5.43 0.89 22.10
C PHE A 150 4.46 0.22 23.07
N THR A 151 4.99 -0.15 24.22
CA THR A 151 4.22 -0.57 25.40
C THR A 151 4.51 0.38 26.55
N LEU A 152 3.60 0.44 27.51
CA LEU A 152 3.76 1.19 28.76
C LEU A 152 3.64 0.22 29.93
N ASP A 153 4.60 0.23 30.83
CA ASP A 153 4.62 -0.68 31.96
C ASP A 153 3.37 -0.51 32.83
N GLY A 154 2.71 -1.63 33.11
CA GLY A 154 1.53 -1.67 33.97
C GLY A 154 0.24 -1.16 33.33
N VAL A 155 0.24 -0.78 32.03
CA VAL A 155 -0.95 -0.27 31.34
C VAL A 155 -1.29 -1.16 30.14
N HIS A 156 -2.56 -1.56 30.05
CA HIS A 156 -3.02 -2.36 28.91
C HIS A 156 -3.03 -1.53 27.61
N PRO A 157 -2.62 -2.09 26.46
CA PRO A 157 -2.59 -1.36 25.20
C PRO A 157 -3.91 -0.71 24.78
N HIS A 158 -5.06 -1.34 25.07
CA HIS A 158 -6.37 -0.75 24.80
C HIS A 158 -6.62 0.52 25.59
N ASP A 159 -6.18 0.56 26.87
CA ASP A 159 -6.35 1.76 27.71
C ASP A 159 -5.48 2.90 27.17
N ILE A 160 -4.24 2.59 26.78
CA ILE A 160 -3.36 3.56 26.10
C ILE A 160 -4.04 4.12 24.86
N ALA A 161 -4.57 3.23 24.00
CA ALA A 161 -5.23 3.63 22.77
C ALA A 161 -6.45 4.52 23.04
N THR A 162 -7.27 4.17 24.03
CA THR A 162 -8.46 4.94 24.41
C THR A 162 -8.09 6.34 24.92
N ILE A 163 -7.09 6.43 25.80
CA ILE A 163 -6.61 7.72 26.32
C ILE A 163 -6.02 8.60 25.23
N LEU A 164 -5.14 8.04 24.39
CA LEU A 164 -4.54 8.80 23.30
C LEU A 164 -5.58 9.24 22.28
N LEU A 165 -6.58 8.41 21.99
CA LEU A 165 -7.66 8.75 21.08
C LEU A 165 -8.49 9.93 21.65
N SER A 166 -8.76 9.94 22.95
CA SER A 166 -9.49 11.04 23.60
C SER A 166 -8.77 12.38 23.48
N LEU A 167 -7.44 12.37 23.47
CA LEU A 167 -6.62 13.59 23.31
C LEU A 167 -6.58 14.13 21.88
N ILE A 168 -6.89 13.28 20.88
CA ILE A 168 -6.91 13.67 19.46
C ILE A 168 -8.27 14.27 19.08
N HIS A 169 -9.35 13.83 19.72
CA HIS A 169 -10.74 14.17 19.35
C HIS A 169 -11.41 15.16 20.32
N ILE A 170 -10.66 15.83 21.16
CA ILE A 170 -11.17 16.91 22.04
C ILE A 170 -11.26 18.21 21.29
#